data_d30e2a8a7d2bbdccd09d8552855658e0
#
_entry.id   d30e2a8a7d2bbdccd09d8552855658e0
#
_cell.length_a   1.000
_cell.length_b   1.000
_cell.length_c   1.000
_cell.angle_alpha   90.00
_cell.angle_beta   90.00
_cell.angle_gamma   90.00
#
_symmetry.space_group_name_H-M   'P 1'
#
loop_
_entity.id
_entity.type
_entity.pdbx_description
1 polymer ?
#
loop_
_entity_poly.entity_id
_entity_poly.type
_entity_poly.pdbx_seq_one_letter_code
_entity_poly.pdbx_strand_id
1 'polypeptide(L)'
;MGHSRRDKQTTHERIVRVAAKRFRERGLEGIGVADVMKEAGVTVGGFYKHFGSRDELVVEALATAFKDLDIWEEHTADMAQLLQNYLTEAHRDAPGTGCAMGALLGDMTRGSKSARALYTARVKRSLAFSSALLPSSQGPDKRGRALLILSALLGAINLSRAVSDPNLSREILQGVRDELVGLVKPGSHAVERASGISEMT
;
A
#
# COMPACT_ATOMS: atom_id res chain seq x y z
N MET A 1 14.89 31.48 24.01
CA MET A 1 13.71 31.84 23.18
C MET A 1 12.95 30.57 22.89
N GLY A 2 11.73 30.43 23.46
CA GLY A 2 10.92 29.23 23.24
C GLY A 2 10.42 29.23 21.81
N HIS A 3 10.67 28.11 21.11
CA HIS A 3 10.06 27.85 19.80
C HIS A 3 8.55 28.05 19.92
N SER A 4 7.96 28.76 18.96
CA SER A 4 6.52 28.96 18.95
C SER A 4 5.82 27.61 18.84
N ARG A 5 4.58 27.50 19.29
CA ARG A 5 3.77 26.26 19.14
C ARG A 5 3.71 25.80 17.69
N ARG A 6 3.76 26.74 16.75
CA ARG A 6 3.79 26.50 15.31
C ARG A 6 5.11 25.85 14.87
N ASP A 7 6.26 26.28 15.41
CA ASP A 7 7.57 25.71 15.06
C ASP A 7 7.68 24.27 15.56
N LYS A 8 7.13 24.00 16.76
CA LYS A 8 7.06 22.63 17.31
C LYS A 8 6.21 21.72 16.41
N GLN A 9 5.06 22.19 15.96
CA GLN A 9 4.17 21.43 15.09
C GLN A 9 4.81 21.16 13.72
N THR A 10 5.42 22.16 13.10
CA THR A 10 6.12 22.03 11.81
C THR A 10 7.28 21.02 11.91
N THR A 11 8.01 21.04 13.04
CA THR A 11 9.10 20.09 13.29
C THR A 11 8.57 18.67 13.46
N HIS A 12 7.48 18.50 14.22
CA HIS A 12 6.82 17.22 14.42
C HIS A 12 6.38 16.59 13.06
N GLU A 13 5.69 17.37 12.25
CA GLU A 13 5.23 16.93 10.91
C GLU A 13 6.39 16.55 9.98
N ARG A 14 7.52 17.27 10.08
CA ARG A 14 8.73 16.93 9.32
C ARG A 14 9.31 15.59 9.75
N ILE A 15 9.40 15.31 11.06
CA ILE A 15 9.86 14.02 11.59
C ILE A 15 8.95 12.90 11.09
N VAL A 16 7.64 13.07 11.18
CA VAL A 16 6.64 12.08 10.73
C VAL A 16 6.77 11.79 9.23
N ARG A 17 6.95 12.82 8.39
CA ARG A 17 7.15 12.64 6.93
C ARG A 17 8.44 11.89 6.61
N VAL A 18 9.55 12.21 7.29
CA VAL A 18 10.80 11.46 7.14
C VAL A 18 10.60 10.00 7.54
N ALA A 19 9.99 9.75 8.70
CA ALA A 19 9.70 8.40 9.17
C ALA A 19 8.80 7.64 8.18
N ALA A 20 7.71 8.25 7.69
CA ALA A 20 6.80 7.66 6.73
C ALA A 20 7.50 7.21 5.44
N LYS A 21 8.44 8.01 4.93
CA LYS A 21 9.26 7.66 3.77
C LYS A 21 10.23 6.53 4.09
N ARG A 22 11.01 6.66 5.17
CA ARG A 22 12.09 5.73 5.49
C ARG A 22 11.60 4.36 5.95
N PHE A 23 10.49 4.30 6.66
CA PHE A 23 9.86 3.02 6.99
C PHE A 23 9.42 2.26 5.74
N ARG A 24 8.87 2.94 4.72
CA ARG A 24 8.54 2.31 3.43
C ARG A 24 9.76 1.81 2.66
N GLU A 25 10.89 2.50 2.77
CA GLU A 25 12.14 2.12 2.08
C GLU A 25 12.89 0.99 2.76
N ARG A 26 12.87 0.94 4.10
CA ARG A 26 13.77 0.07 4.89
C ARG A 26 13.05 -0.90 5.83
N GLY A 27 11.73 -0.84 5.88
CA GLY A 27 10.95 -1.54 6.90
C GLY A 27 11.01 -0.84 8.26
N LEU A 28 10.15 -1.28 9.17
CA LEU A 28 10.08 -0.66 10.51
C LEU A 28 11.35 -0.86 11.31
N GLU A 29 12.00 -2.02 11.20
CA GLU A 29 13.22 -2.32 11.95
C GLU A 29 14.51 -1.90 11.22
N GLY A 30 14.42 -1.57 9.94
CA GLY A 30 15.58 -1.19 9.11
C GLY A 30 16.09 0.24 9.34
N ILE A 31 15.41 1.04 10.20
CA ILE A 31 15.85 2.39 10.55
C ILE A 31 15.54 2.73 12.01
N GLY A 32 16.53 3.27 12.71
CA GLY A 32 16.41 3.72 14.09
C GLY A 32 15.83 5.12 14.23
N VAL A 33 15.32 5.43 15.44
CA VAL A 33 14.86 6.78 15.80
C VAL A 33 15.97 7.82 15.57
N ALA A 34 17.23 7.49 15.90
CA ALA A 34 18.36 8.39 15.74
C ALA A 34 18.54 8.86 14.29
N ASP A 35 18.41 7.93 13.33
CA ASP A 35 18.56 8.25 11.90
C ASP A 35 17.40 9.10 11.38
N VAL A 36 16.18 8.78 11.80
CA VAL A 36 14.99 9.60 11.46
C VAL A 36 15.16 11.02 11.99
N MET A 37 15.56 11.18 13.25
CA MET A 37 15.75 12.50 13.86
C MET A 37 16.86 13.28 13.17
N LYS A 38 18.00 12.64 12.90
CA LYS A 38 19.13 13.24 12.17
C LYS A 38 18.69 13.74 10.80
N GLU A 39 17.99 12.92 10.03
CA GLU A 39 17.50 13.29 8.70
C GLU A 39 16.46 14.42 8.76
N ALA A 40 15.62 14.42 9.79
CA ALA A 40 14.69 15.52 10.05
C ALA A 40 15.39 16.83 10.55
N GLY A 41 16.72 16.84 10.69
CA GLY A 41 17.47 18.01 11.17
C GLY A 41 17.21 18.33 12.64
N VAL A 42 17.00 17.30 13.47
CA VAL A 42 16.68 17.44 14.90
C VAL A 42 17.62 16.53 15.72
N THR A 43 17.97 16.96 16.92
CA THR A 43 18.77 16.12 17.83
C THR A 43 17.95 14.93 18.35
N VAL A 44 18.61 13.79 18.58
CA VAL A 44 17.96 12.59 19.13
C VAL A 44 17.31 12.86 20.49
N GLY A 45 17.93 13.68 21.35
CA GLY A 45 17.35 14.10 22.62
C GLY A 45 16.05 14.90 22.53
N GLY A 46 15.73 15.42 21.33
CA GLY A 46 14.45 16.08 21.04
C GLY A 46 13.29 15.11 20.79
N PHE A 47 13.55 13.82 20.60
CA PHE A 47 12.51 12.84 20.26
C PHE A 47 11.34 12.83 21.24
N TYR A 48 11.62 12.70 22.52
CA TYR A 48 10.60 12.63 23.57
C TYR A 48 9.84 13.96 23.81
N LYS A 49 10.23 15.05 23.14
CA LYS A 49 9.44 16.29 23.08
C LYS A 49 8.29 16.20 22.07
N HIS A 50 8.38 15.24 21.14
CA HIS A 50 7.43 15.05 20.05
C HIS A 50 6.62 13.76 20.17
N PHE A 51 7.22 12.67 20.65
CA PHE A 51 6.61 11.33 20.69
C PHE A 51 6.86 10.68 22.05
N GLY A 52 5.83 10.05 22.62
CA GLY A 52 5.97 9.29 23.86
C GLY A 52 6.69 7.96 23.68
N SER A 53 6.69 7.41 22.45
CA SER A 53 7.33 6.14 22.13
C SER A 53 7.65 6.04 20.63
N ARG A 54 8.51 5.05 20.28
CA ARG A 54 8.76 4.70 18.87
C ARG A 54 7.49 4.22 18.16
N ASP A 55 6.62 3.50 18.88
CA ASP A 55 5.34 3.02 18.34
C ASP A 55 4.41 4.18 17.95
N GLU A 56 4.36 5.23 18.75
CA GLU A 56 3.61 6.45 18.41
C GLU A 56 4.10 7.06 17.09
N LEU A 57 5.42 7.20 16.92
CA LEU A 57 6.00 7.63 15.64
C LEU A 57 5.61 6.70 14.48
N VAL A 58 5.64 5.38 14.68
CA VAL A 58 5.24 4.40 13.67
C VAL A 58 3.78 4.59 13.27
N VAL A 59 2.89 4.73 14.24
CA VAL A 59 1.45 4.93 13.99
C VAL A 59 1.20 6.23 13.23
N GLU A 60 1.84 7.33 13.61
CA GLU A 60 1.69 8.61 12.92
C GLU A 60 2.28 8.59 11.50
N ALA A 61 3.42 7.92 11.32
CA ALA A 61 4.03 7.73 10.02
C ALA A 61 3.16 6.89 9.08
N LEU A 62 2.55 5.80 9.59
CA LEU A 62 1.56 5.00 8.86
C LEU A 62 0.33 5.83 8.48
N ALA A 63 -0.22 6.60 9.42
CA ALA A 63 -1.37 7.44 9.16
C ALA A 63 -1.08 8.47 8.06
N THR A 64 0.11 9.06 8.07
CA THR A 64 0.56 10.00 7.04
C THR A 64 0.69 9.31 5.68
N ALA A 65 1.35 8.15 5.62
CA ALA A 65 1.50 7.40 4.38
C ALA A 65 0.16 6.89 3.81
N PHE A 66 -0.83 6.64 4.67
CA PHE A 66 -2.19 6.26 4.21
C PHE A 66 -2.99 7.45 3.69
N LYS A 67 -2.74 8.69 4.17
CA LYS A 67 -3.31 9.90 3.54
C LYS A 67 -2.79 10.10 2.12
N ASP A 68 -1.50 9.82 1.86
CA ASP A 68 -0.96 9.86 0.51
C ASP A 68 -1.71 8.87 -0.41
N LEU A 69 -2.02 7.68 0.09
CA LEU A 69 -2.80 6.68 -0.64
C LEU A 69 -4.26 7.11 -0.83
N ASP A 70 -4.89 7.79 0.14
CA ASP A 70 -6.23 8.35 0.00
C ASP A 70 -6.28 9.35 -1.16
N ILE A 71 -5.30 10.25 -1.23
CA ILE A 71 -5.19 11.24 -2.31
C ILE A 71 -5.02 10.53 -3.68
N TRP A 72 -4.22 9.50 -3.74
CA TRP A 72 -4.03 8.72 -4.96
C TRP A 72 -5.32 8.01 -5.39
N GLU A 73 -6.07 7.40 -4.46
CA GLU A 73 -7.36 6.76 -4.71
C GLU A 73 -8.39 7.78 -5.23
N GLU A 74 -8.43 9.00 -4.69
CA GLU A 74 -9.34 10.08 -5.13
C GLU A 74 -9.10 10.51 -6.59
N HIS A 75 -7.87 10.34 -7.10
CA HIS A 75 -7.51 10.66 -8.48
C HIS A 75 -7.57 9.45 -9.43
N THR A 76 -8.01 8.30 -8.96
CA THR A 76 -8.12 7.06 -9.73
C THR A 76 -9.56 6.92 -10.25
N ALA A 77 -9.73 7.04 -11.56
CA ALA A 77 -11.05 7.08 -12.18
C ALA A 77 -11.73 5.70 -12.28
N ASP A 78 -10.95 4.65 -12.57
CA ASP A 78 -11.46 3.31 -12.81
C ASP A 78 -10.43 2.21 -12.47
N MET A 79 -10.89 0.96 -12.53
CA MET A 79 -10.06 -0.20 -12.21
C MET A 79 -8.90 -0.38 -13.21
N ALA A 80 -9.09 -0.08 -14.48
CA ALA A 80 -8.02 -0.22 -15.47
C ALA A 80 -6.88 0.75 -15.18
N GLN A 81 -7.21 2.02 -14.87
CA GLN A 81 -6.22 3.01 -14.45
C GLN A 81 -5.50 2.59 -13.15
N LEU A 82 -6.23 2.05 -12.17
CA LEU A 82 -5.64 1.52 -10.94
C LEU A 82 -4.58 0.47 -11.26
N LEU A 83 -4.91 -0.54 -12.06
CA LEU A 83 -4.01 -1.63 -12.40
C LEU A 83 -2.79 -1.14 -13.18
N GLN A 84 -3.00 -0.26 -14.16
CA GLN A 84 -1.93 0.31 -14.99
C GLN A 84 -0.95 1.14 -14.18
N ASN A 85 -1.44 1.95 -13.24
CA ASN A 85 -0.59 2.84 -12.44
C ASN A 85 0.10 2.13 -11.28
N TYR A 86 -0.51 1.06 -10.74
CA TYR A 86 0.02 0.37 -9.57
C TYR A 86 1.14 -0.61 -9.92
N LEU A 87 0.97 -1.46 -10.96
CA LEU A 87 1.94 -2.49 -11.36
C LEU A 87 2.92 -1.95 -12.40
N THR A 88 3.79 -1.03 -11.96
CA THR A 88 4.81 -0.38 -12.79
C THR A 88 6.21 -0.51 -12.19
N GLU A 89 7.23 -0.46 -13.03
CA GLU A 89 8.62 -0.41 -12.58
C GLU A 89 8.88 0.85 -11.73
N ALA A 90 8.31 1.99 -12.11
CA ALA A 90 8.44 3.23 -11.35
C ALA A 90 7.89 3.09 -9.91
N HIS A 91 6.75 2.42 -9.71
CA HIS A 91 6.22 2.14 -8.38
C HIS A 91 7.07 1.11 -7.63
N ARG A 92 7.58 0.08 -8.33
CA ARG A 92 8.51 -0.89 -7.75
C ARG A 92 9.76 -0.20 -7.18
N ASP A 93 10.35 0.69 -7.96
CA ASP A 93 11.67 1.29 -7.67
C ASP A 93 11.59 2.48 -6.69
N ALA A 94 10.40 2.97 -6.38
CA ALA A 94 10.18 4.10 -5.47
C ALA A 94 9.35 3.71 -4.21
N PRO A 95 9.80 2.75 -3.37
CA PRO A 95 9.02 2.32 -2.20
C PRO A 95 8.72 3.45 -1.22
N GLY A 96 9.62 4.41 -1.05
CA GLY A 96 9.48 5.52 -0.12
C GLY A 96 8.31 6.48 -0.41
N THR A 97 7.84 6.52 -1.66
CA THR A 97 6.68 7.30 -2.09
C THR A 97 5.53 6.42 -2.59
N GLY A 98 5.76 5.12 -2.71
CA GLY A 98 4.76 4.14 -3.15
C GLY A 98 3.78 3.73 -2.05
N CYS A 99 3.01 2.69 -2.36
CA CYS A 99 1.97 2.17 -1.47
C CYS A 99 2.55 1.64 -0.14
N ALA A 100 2.19 2.29 0.96
CA ALA A 100 2.62 1.88 2.29
C ALA A 100 2.06 0.50 2.71
N MET A 101 0.89 0.10 2.18
CA MET A 101 0.34 -1.24 2.44
C MET A 101 1.25 -2.32 1.88
N GLY A 102 1.74 -2.16 0.65
CA GLY A 102 2.69 -3.09 0.05
C GLY A 102 4.05 -3.05 0.75
N ALA A 103 4.61 -1.86 0.94
CA ALA A 103 5.95 -1.71 1.50
C ALA A 103 6.09 -2.27 2.94
N LEU A 104 5.03 -2.19 3.75
CA LEU A 104 5.06 -2.57 5.18
C LEU A 104 4.23 -3.83 5.50
N LEU A 105 3.79 -4.59 4.49
CA LEU A 105 2.97 -5.79 4.68
C LEU A 105 3.62 -6.80 5.64
N GLY A 106 4.90 -7.10 5.43
CA GLY A 106 5.66 -8.03 6.27
C GLY A 106 5.87 -7.54 7.69
N ASP A 107 6.06 -6.23 7.87
CA ASP A 107 6.25 -5.61 9.20
C ASP A 107 4.97 -5.70 10.04
N MET A 108 3.78 -5.58 9.42
CA MET A 108 2.51 -5.60 10.12
C MET A 108 2.21 -6.95 10.78
N THR A 109 2.80 -8.05 10.34
CA THR A 109 2.64 -9.36 11.01
C THR A 109 3.23 -9.35 12.43
N ARG A 110 4.20 -8.49 12.68
CA ARG A 110 4.90 -8.29 13.95
C ARG A 110 4.63 -6.91 14.57
N GLY A 111 3.80 -6.10 13.92
CA GLY A 111 3.48 -4.73 14.34
C GLY A 111 2.70 -4.69 15.66
N SER A 112 2.74 -3.54 16.34
CA SER A 112 1.94 -3.28 17.54
C SER A 112 0.44 -3.38 17.27
N LYS A 113 -0.35 -3.51 18.34
CA LYS A 113 -1.81 -3.52 18.23
C LYS A 113 -2.34 -2.27 17.53
N SER A 114 -1.78 -1.10 17.83
CA SER A 114 -2.17 0.19 17.27
C SER A 114 -1.86 0.27 15.78
N ALA A 115 -0.64 -0.09 15.37
CA ALA A 115 -0.23 -0.13 13.97
C ALA A 115 -1.09 -1.12 13.15
N ARG A 116 -1.33 -2.33 13.69
CA ARG A 116 -2.18 -3.33 13.03
C ARG A 116 -3.63 -2.91 12.93
N ALA A 117 -4.17 -2.22 13.93
CA ALA A 117 -5.54 -1.69 13.87
C ALA A 117 -5.68 -0.65 12.75
N LEU A 118 -4.73 0.29 12.66
CA LEU A 118 -4.68 1.30 11.60
C LEU A 118 -4.55 0.65 10.21
N TYR A 119 -3.65 -0.31 10.06
CA TYR A 119 -3.47 -1.07 8.83
C TYR A 119 -4.75 -1.84 8.43
N THR A 120 -5.42 -2.47 9.39
CA THR A 120 -6.69 -3.16 9.17
C THR A 120 -7.78 -2.21 8.66
N ALA A 121 -7.88 -1.02 9.25
CA ALA A 121 -8.81 0.01 8.80
C ALA A 121 -8.50 0.42 7.34
N ARG A 122 -7.21 0.58 7.00
CA ARG A 122 -6.78 0.89 5.64
C ARG A 122 -7.13 -0.23 4.64
N VAL A 123 -6.88 -1.49 4.99
CA VAL A 123 -7.26 -2.64 4.15
C VAL A 123 -8.77 -2.64 3.86
N LYS A 124 -9.61 -2.42 4.89
CA LYS A 124 -11.06 -2.35 4.73
C LYS A 124 -11.46 -1.23 3.76
N ARG A 125 -10.83 -0.06 3.86
CA ARG A 125 -11.09 1.08 2.97
C ARG A 125 -10.66 0.78 1.53
N SER A 126 -9.48 0.24 1.30
CA SER A 126 -9.00 -0.15 -0.03
C SER A 126 -9.88 -1.23 -0.67
N LEU A 127 -10.39 -2.18 0.12
CA LEU A 127 -11.36 -3.18 -0.37
C LEU A 127 -12.68 -2.54 -0.79
N ALA A 128 -13.19 -1.58 -0.02
CA ALA A 128 -14.42 -0.85 -0.38
C ALA A 128 -14.20 -0.04 -1.66
N PHE A 129 -13.09 0.68 -1.77
CA PHE A 129 -12.69 1.43 -2.96
C PHE A 129 -12.57 0.52 -4.19
N SER A 130 -11.79 -0.58 -4.10
CA SER A 130 -11.65 -1.52 -5.21
C SER A 130 -12.99 -2.15 -5.62
N SER A 131 -13.87 -2.47 -4.65
CA SER A 131 -15.21 -2.99 -4.95
C SER A 131 -16.08 -1.98 -5.69
N ALA A 132 -15.95 -0.68 -5.37
CA ALA A 132 -16.68 0.39 -6.04
C ALA A 132 -16.23 0.59 -7.50
N LEU A 133 -14.94 0.41 -7.78
CA LEU A 133 -14.38 0.51 -9.14
C LEU A 133 -14.75 -0.67 -10.05
N LEU A 134 -15.22 -1.80 -9.50
CA LEU A 134 -15.60 -2.96 -10.29
C LEU A 134 -16.92 -2.71 -11.03
N PRO A 135 -17.01 -3.02 -12.34
CA PRO A 135 -18.24 -2.88 -13.13
C PRO A 135 -19.42 -3.66 -12.53
N SER A 136 -20.63 -3.17 -12.72
CA SER A 136 -21.86 -3.84 -12.26
C SER A 136 -22.06 -5.21 -12.94
N SER A 137 -21.56 -5.37 -14.16
CA SER A 137 -21.56 -6.64 -14.93
C SER A 137 -20.76 -7.77 -14.26
N GLN A 138 -19.93 -7.47 -13.27
CA GLN A 138 -19.11 -8.47 -12.55
C GLN A 138 -19.91 -9.32 -11.53
N GLY A 139 -21.24 -9.16 -11.46
CA GLY A 139 -22.09 -9.95 -10.59
C GLY A 139 -22.06 -9.54 -9.11
N PRO A 140 -22.68 -10.35 -8.23
CA PRO A 140 -22.85 -10.00 -6.81
C PRO A 140 -21.54 -10.08 -5.99
N ASP A 141 -20.57 -10.89 -6.40
CA ASP A 141 -19.34 -11.12 -5.61
C ASP A 141 -18.22 -10.13 -5.94
N LYS A 142 -18.52 -8.83 -5.91
CA LYS A 142 -17.51 -7.78 -6.05
C LYS A 142 -16.47 -7.82 -4.93
N ARG A 143 -16.86 -8.27 -3.73
CA ARG A 143 -15.96 -8.31 -2.58
C ARG A 143 -14.88 -9.37 -2.74
N GLY A 144 -15.22 -10.58 -3.17
CA GLY A 144 -14.24 -11.64 -3.45
C GLY A 144 -13.22 -11.22 -4.51
N ARG A 145 -13.70 -10.55 -5.57
CA ARG A 145 -12.83 -9.99 -6.61
C ARG A 145 -11.93 -8.87 -6.11
N ALA A 146 -12.45 -7.97 -5.29
CA ALA A 146 -11.64 -6.92 -4.67
C ALA A 146 -10.56 -7.49 -3.76
N LEU A 147 -10.86 -8.56 -3.00
CA LEU A 147 -9.88 -9.30 -2.21
C LEU A 147 -8.79 -9.92 -3.09
N LEU A 148 -9.16 -10.58 -4.19
CA LEU A 148 -8.21 -11.14 -5.15
C LEU A 148 -7.31 -10.07 -5.75
N ILE A 149 -7.90 -8.98 -6.27
CA ILE A 149 -7.15 -7.87 -6.87
C ILE A 149 -6.19 -7.25 -5.86
N LEU A 150 -6.65 -6.88 -4.67
CA LEU A 150 -5.80 -6.27 -3.65
C LEU A 150 -4.65 -7.20 -3.26
N SER A 151 -4.92 -8.49 -3.07
CA SER A 151 -3.89 -9.49 -2.73
C SER A 151 -2.87 -9.65 -3.85
N ALA A 152 -3.32 -9.70 -5.12
CA ALA A 152 -2.45 -9.80 -6.27
C ALA A 152 -1.58 -8.55 -6.46
N LEU A 153 -2.13 -7.35 -6.28
CA LEU A 153 -1.39 -6.08 -6.34
C LEU A 153 -0.27 -6.04 -5.29
N LEU A 154 -0.62 -6.32 -4.03
CA LEU A 154 0.35 -6.33 -2.92
C LEU A 154 1.38 -7.44 -3.09
N GLY A 155 0.95 -8.62 -3.55
CA GLY A 155 1.85 -9.74 -3.82
C GLY A 155 2.83 -9.44 -4.96
N ALA A 156 2.33 -9.00 -6.11
CA ALA A 156 3.15 -8.73 -7.29
C ALA A 156 4.20 -7.65 -7.05
N ILE A 157 3.83 -6.52 -6.40
CA ILE A 157 4.80 -5.45 -6.12
C ILE A 157 5.90 -5.92 -5.14
N ASN A 158 5.57 -6.76 -4.16
CA ASN A 158 6.56 -7.29 -3.23
C ASN A 158 7.44 -8.36 -3.87
N LEU A 159 6.87 -9.29 -4.65
CA LEU A 159 7.64 -10.30 -5.38
C LEU A 159 8.59 -9.65 -6.37
N SER A 160 8.14 -8.65 -7.13
CA SER A 160 8.98 -7.94 -8.10
C SER A 160 10.17 -7.21 -7.46
N ARG A 161 10.04 -6.79 -6.20
CA ARG A 161 11.13 -6.20 -5.40
C ARG A 161 12.07 -7.25 -4.81
N ALA A 162 11.56 -8.45 -4.52
CA ALA A 162 12.30 -9.50 -3.82
C ALA A 162 13.22 -10.31 -4.73
N VAL A 163 12.86 -10.44 -6.01
CA VAL A 163 13.67 -11.21 -6.96
C VAL A 163 14.89 -10.43 -7.44
N SER A 164 16.01 -11.11 -7.63
CA SER A 164 17.26 -10.52 -8.13
C SER A 164 17.37 -10.50 -9.65
N ASP A 165 16.50 -11.22 -10.36
CA ASP A 165 16.44 -11.24 -11.83
C ASP A 165 15.54 -10.09 -12.35
N PRO A 166 16.11 -9.12 -13.10
CA PRO A 166 15.34 -7.99 -13.61
C PRO A 166 14.27 -8.40 -14.64
N ASN A 167 14.48 -9.50 -15.38
CA ASN A 167 13.52 -10.02 -16.36
C ASN A 167 12.31 -10.61 -15.64
N LEU A 168 12.56 -11.50 -14.66
CA LEU A 168 11.50 -12.05 -13.83
C LEU A 168 10.74 -10.96 -13.06
N SER A 169 11.45 -9.95 -12.56
CA SER A 169 10.81 -8.81 -11.89
C SER A 169 9.82 -8.08 -12.80
N ARG A 170 10.16 -7.83 -14.06
CA ARG A 170 9.25 -7.23 -15.05
C ARG A 170 8.12 -8.18 -15.44
N GLU A 171 8.42 -9.45 -15.64
CA GLU A 171 7.43 -10.50 -15.96
C GLU A 171 6.34 -10.57 -14.88
N ILE A 172 6.71 -10.54 -13.60
CA ILE A 172 5.75 -10.53 -12.48
C ILE A 172 4.79 -9.33 -12.58
N LEU A 173 5.32 -8.11 -12.80
CA LEU A 173 4.49 -6.92 -12.88
C LEU A 173 3.55 -6.95 -14.09
N GLN A 174 4.07 -7.33 -15.26
CA GLN A 174 3.32 -7.36 -16.51
C GLN A 174 2.29 -8.47 -16.50
N GLY A 175 2.70 -9.71 -16.18
CA GLY A 175 1.81 -10.87 -16.19
C GLY A 175 0.64 -10.72 -15.22
N VAL A 176 0.90 -10.30 -13.99
CA VAL A 176 -0.19 -10.08 -13.02
C VAL A 176 -1.11 -8.93 -13.45
N ARG A 177 -0.57 -7.84 -14.00
CA ARG A 177 -1.39 -6.74 -14.52
C ARG A 177 -2.28 -7.20 -15.66
N ASP A 178 -1.75 -7.93 -16.63
CA ASP A 178 -2.47 -8.36 -17.83
C ASP A 178 -3.60 -9.33 -17.48
N GLU A 179 -3.35 -10.27 -16.56
CA GLU A 179 -4.38 -11.17 -16.01
C GLU A 179 -5.48 -10.41 -15.26
N LEU A 180 -5.10 -9.45 -14.40
CA LEU A 180 -6.09 -8.64 -13.69
C LEU A 180 -6.92 -7.76 -14.64
N VAL A 181 -6.31 -7.21 -15.68
CA VAL A 181 -7.04 -6.45 -16.73
C VAL A 181 -8.01 -7.37 -17.45
N GLY A 182 -7.62 -8.60 -17.78
CA GLY A 182 -8.52 -9.61 -18.34
C GLY A 182 -9.70 -9.92 -17.42
N LEU A 183 -9.43 -10.11 -16.13
CA LEU A 183 -10.43 -10.43 -15.11
C LEU A 183 -11.52 -9.34 -14.97
N VAL A 184 -11.17 -8.05 -15.12
CA VAL A 184 -12.10 -6.93 -14.89
C VAL A 184 -12.82 -6.47 -16.15
N LYS A 185 -12.46 -6.99 -17.34
CA LYS A 185 -13.17 -6.68 -18.59
C LYS A 185 -14.62 -7.16 -18.52
N PRO A 186 -15.61 -6.39 -19.04
CA PRO A 186 -16.97 -6.86 -19.16
C PRO A 186 -17.05 -8.11 -20.04
N GLY A 187 -17.58 -9.23 -19.54
CA GLY A 187 -17.88 -10.41 -20.36
C GLY A 187 -16.95 -11.62 -20.21
N SER A 188 -15.91 -11.59 -19.38
CA SER A 188 -14.93 -12.71 -19.29
C SER A 188 -15.44 -13.99 -18.61
N HIS A 189 -16.66 -14.07 -18.10
CA HIS A 189 -17.17 -15.25 -17.36
C HIS A 189 -18.45 -15.89 -17.91
N ALA A 190 -18.86 -15.61 -19.15
CA ALA A 190 -20.05 -16.20 -19.75
C ALA A 190 -19.83 -17.56 -20.48
N VAL A 191 -18.58 -18.00 -20.67
CA VAL A 191 -18.28 -19.12 -21.58
C VAL A 191 -18.04 -20.46 -20.89
N GLU A 192 -17.65 -20.52 -19.62
CA GLU A 192 -17.28 -21.82 -19.01
C GLU A 192 -18.38 -22.58 -18.25
N ARG A 193 -19.59 -22.06 -18.11
CA ARG A 193 -20.71 -22.78 -17.46
C ARG A 193 -21.70 -23.44 -18.42
N ALA A 194 -21.53 -23.26 -19.72
CA ALA A 194 -22.48 -23.78 -20.72
C ALA A 194 -22.04 -25.10 -21.38
N SER A 195 -20.82 -25.58 -21.19
CA SER A 195 -20.32 -26.81 -21.86
C SER A 195 -20.21 -28.05 -20.97
N GLY A 196 -20.79 -28.01 -19.76
CA GLY A 196 -20.68 -29.10 -18.79
C GLY A 196 -21.91 -29.99 -18.57
N ILE A 197 -23.02 -29.79 -19.31
CA ILE A 197 -24.23 -30.63 -19.17
C ILE A 197 -24.79 -30.96 -20.56
N SER A 198 -24.14 -31.85 -21.23
CA SER A 198 -24.78 -32.66 -22.30
C SER A 198 -23.85 -33.79 -22.71
N GLU A 199 -23.88 -34.88 -21.96
CA GLU A 199 -23.59 -36.23 -22.40
C GLU A 199 -23.69 -37.20 -21.21
N MET A 200 -24.94 -37.52 -20.86
CA MET A 200 -25.31 -38.81 -20.27
C MET A 200 -26.83 -38.97 -20.39
N THR A 201 -27.21 -39.48 -21.53
CA THR A 201 -28.45 -40.31 -21.68
C THR A 201 -28.10 -41.49 -22.56
#